data_ad94b3a4bb2d3f19000c354049519af2
#
_entry.id   ad94b3a4bb2d3f19000c354049519af2
#
_cell.length_a   1.000
_cell.length_b   1.000
_cell.length_c   1.000
_cell.angle_alpha   90.00
_cell.angle_beta   90.00
_cell.angle_gamma   90.00
#
_symmetry.space_group_name_H-M   'P 1'
#
loop_
_entity.id
_entity.type
_entity.pdbx_description
1 polymer ?
#
loop_
_entity_poly.entity_id
_entity_poly.type
_entity_poly.pdbx_seq_one_letter_code
_entity_poly.pdbx_strand_id
1 'polypeptide(L)'
;MDKEIKKHVAAVRVGGDVGLLARKTWNVLLLNAYNNLLTQDFHKIKVTDLFEITGCNTRNFKNLSDVMGNLMTTNVKWDIGGGCRENGTWIKNMGMSTMIASAIIEDGVIVYEFSKRLSKLLYNPEIYQRISIAQQKLFKSASSLALWENCIRYVGVGSTGLTELQEWRELLGATSKTYDQYKDFNKFIINPSVKEINKVSSIEIQPFFKKSGRKITHIGFTVVQKEQRQLAIPE
;
A
#
# COMPACT_ATOMS: atom_id res chain seq x y z
N MET A 1 15.47 -6.72 15.65
CA MET A 1 14.03 -6.50 15.85
C MET A 1 13.44 -5.99 14.54
N ASP A 2 12.48 -6.69 13.97
CA ASP A 2 11.83 -6.25 12.75
C ASP A 2 11.03 -4.97 13.04
N LYS A 3 11.25 -3.92 12.26
CA LYS A 3 10.52 -2.67 12.42
C LYS A 3 9.17 -2.81 11.71
N GLU A 4 8.09 -2.72 12.46
CA GLU A 4 6.73 -2.75 11.93
C GLU A 4 6.13 -1.36 11.92
N ILE A 5 5.46 -1.01 10.83
CA ILE A 5 4.66 0.20 10.74
C ILE A 5 3.19 -0.13 11.02
N LYS A 6 2.56 0.69 11.86
CA LYS A 6 1.10 0.71 12.02
C LYS A 6 0.51 1.60 10.93
N LYS A 7 -0.33 1.04 10.09
CA LYS A 7 -0.94 1.77 8.98
C LYS A 7 -2.46 1.63 9.05
N HIS A 8 -3.16 2.75 9.02
CA HIS A 8 -4.62 2.75 9.00
C HIS A 8 -5.14 2.03 7.73
N VAL A 9 -6.20 1.26 7.87
CA VAL A 9 -6.77 0.45 6.77
C VAL A 9 -7.12 1.29 5.53
N ALA A 10 -7.64 2.50 5.73
CA ALA A 10 -7.92 3.42 4.61
C ALA A 10 -6.64 3.85 3.87
N ALA A 11 -5.51 3.96 4.57
CA ALA A 11 -4.21 4.29 3.96
C ALA A 11 -3.56 3.10 3.23
N VAL A 12 -4.05 1.88 3.43
CA VAL A 12 -3.67 0.71 2.63
C VAL A 12 -4.37 0.75 1.28
N ARG A 13 -5.58 1.28 1.22
CA ARG A 13 -6.37 1.46 -0.02
C ARG A 13 -5.93 2.71 -0.80
N VAL A 14 -4.64 2.82 -1.05
CA VAL A 14 -4.10 3.84 -1.95
C VAL A 14 -4.29 3.35 -3.37
N GLY A 15 -5.22 3.96 -4.08
CA GLY A 15 -5.44 3.70 -5.50
C GLY A 15 -4.45 4.45 -6.39
N GLY A 16 -4.30 3.98 -7.63
CA GLY A 16 -3.45 4.60 -8.64
C GLY A 16 -2.11 3.89 -8.84
N ASP A 17 -1.41 4.29 -9.89
CA ASP A 17 -0.10 3.73 -10.27
C ASP A 17 1.01 4.30 -9.37
N VAL A 18 1.07 3.79 -8.14
CA VAL A 18 2.16 4.08 -7.20
C VAL A 18 3.29 3.11 -7.45
N GLY A 19 4.38 3.58 -8.02
CA GLY A 19 5.57 2.77 -8.25
C GLY A 19 6.09 2.11 -6.97
N LEU A 20 6.78 0.98 -7.12
CA LEU A 20 7.29 0.18 -6.00
C LEU A 20 8.13 1.01 -5.01
N LEU A 21 9.04 1.82 -5.53
CA LEU A 21 9.92 2.65 -4.70
C LEU A 21 9.13 3.71 -3.93
N ALA A 22 8.18 4.38 -4.58
CA ALA A 22 7.32 5.36 -3.94
C ALA A 22 6.50 4.75 -2.80
N ARG A 23 5.92 3.56 -3.01
CA ARG A 23 5.15 2.84 -1.98
C ARG A 23 6.04 2.43 -0.79
N LYS A 24 7.24 1.89 -1.05
CA LYS A 24 8.21 1.56 -0.01
C LYS A 24 8.66 2.81 0.77
N THR A 25 8.96 3.89 0.04
CA THR A 25 9.36 5.17 0.63
C THR A 25 8.26 5.70 1.54
N TRP A 26 7.01 5.74 1.09
CA TRP A 26 5.91 6.23 1.91
C TRP A 26 5.74 5.46 3.22
N ASN A 27 5.86 4.13 3.17
CA ASN A 27 5.81 3.31 4.37
C ASN A 27 6.94 3.66 5.35
N VAL A 28 8.16 3.91 4.85
CA VAL A 28 9.30 4.31 5.71
C VAL A 28 9.10 5.72 6.28
N LEU A 29 8.62 6.66 5.48
CA LEU A 29 8.32 8.02 5.94
C LEU A 29 7.25 7.99 7.04
N LEU A 30 6.20 7.20 6.87
CA LEU A 30 5.15 7.04 7.88
C LEU A 30 5.70 6.38 9.15
N LEU A 31 6.54 5.35 9.04
CA LEU A 31 7.18 4.72 10.20
C LEU A 31 8.02 5.74 10.98
N ASN A 32 8.83 6.53 10.27
CA ASN A 32 9.68 7.54 10.87
C ASN A 32 8.88 8.65 11.60
N ALA A 33 7.74 9.04 11.03
CA ALA A 33 6.88 10.08 11.59
C ALA A 33 5.97 9.60 12.72
N TYR A 34 5.67 8.29 12.81
CA TYR A 34 4.51 7.75 13.51
C TYR A 34 4.34 8.25 14.94
N ASN A 35 5.41 8.24 15.74
CA ASN A 35 5.35 8.65 17.15
C ASN A 35 5.07 10.14 17.34
N ASN A 36 5.39 10.97 16.35
CA ASN A 36 5.25 12.42 16.37
C ASN A 36 4.21 12.95 15.37
N LEU A 37 3.43 12.06 14.77
CA LEU A 37 2.53 12.36 13.64
C LEU A 37 1.45 13.39 13.98
N LEU A 38 1.03 13.48 15.25
CA LEU A 38 0.04 14.46 15.75
C LEU A 38 0.64 15.67 16.43
N THR A 39 1.93 15.64 16.77
CA THR A 39 2.60 16.66 17.59
C THR A 39 3.59 17.50 16.81
N GLN A 40 4.04 17.03 15.65
CA GLN A 40 4.98 17.72 14.77
C GLN A 40 4.38 17.89 13.39
N ASP A 41 4.49 19.09 12.83
CA ASP A 41 4.05 19.38 11.46
C ASP A 41 5.08 18.84 10.45
N PHE A 42 6.38 18.85 10.79
CA PHE A 42 7.46 18.42 9.91
C PHE A 42 8.24 17.25 10.51
N HIS A 43 8.61 16.31 9.66
CA HIS A 43 9.41 15.15 10.01
C HIS A 43 10.69 15.14 9.19
N LYS A 44 11.76 14.55 9.75
CA LYS A 44 13.08 14.50 9.10
C LYS A 44 13.58 13.07 9.03
N ILE A 45 14.20 12.72 7.89
CA ILE A 45 14.91 11.46 7.72
C ILE A 45 16.15 11.70 6.86
N LYS A 46 17.28 11.07 7.19
CA LYS A 46 18.44 11.08 6.31
C LYS A 46 18.18 10.26 5.07
N VAL A 47 18.65 10.74 3.93
CA VAL A 47 18.52 10.01 2.65
C VAL A 47 19.18 8.64 2.72
N THR A 48 20.34 8.53 3.41
CA THR A 48 21.04 7.26 3.66
C THR A 48 20.17 6.26 4.40
N ASP A 49 19.49 6.69 5.46
CA ASP A 49 18.63 5.84 6.29
C ASP A 49 17.39 5.39 5.49
N LEU A 50 16.82 6.29 4.68
CA LEU A 50 15.70 5.94 3.79
C LEU A 50 16.10 4.84 2.80
N PHE A 51 17.25 4.96 2.16
CA PHE A 51 17.73 3.96 1.20
C PHE A 51 18.06 2.63 1.86
N GLU A 52 18.72 2.65 3.01
CA GLU A 52 19.00 1.44 3.78
C GLU A 52 17.71 0.72 4.17
N ILE A 53 16.71 1.47 4.69
CA ILE A 53 15.44 0.91 5.15
C ILE A 53 14.58 0.41 3.98
N THR A 54 14.57 1.09 2.83
CA THR A 54 13.83 0.65 1.64
C THR A 54 14.51 -0.48 0.88
N GLY A 55 15.81 -0.71 1.11
CA GLY A 55 16.63 -1.65 0.36
C GLY A 55 17.00 -1.16 -1.05
N CYS A 56 16.97 0.15 -1.28
CA CYS A 56 17.29 0.74 -2.57
C CYS A 56 18.75 1.16 -2.64
N ASN A 57 19.36 1.03 -3.84
CA ASN A 57 20.74 1.42 -4.06
C ASN A 57 20.90 2.95 -4.09
N THR A 58 21.87 3.48 -3.35
CA THR A 58 22.14 4.92 -3.16
C THR A 58 22.52 5.69 -4.44
N ARG A 59 22.79 5.01 -5.56
CA ARG A 59 23.25 5.62 -6.81
C ARG A 59 22.17 6.44 -7.56
N ASN A 60 20.92 6.43 -7.10
CA ASN A 60 19.80 7.05 -7.82
C ASN A 60 19.21 8.25 -7.10
N PHE A 61 20.03 9.23 -6.71
CA PHE A 61 19.55 10.52 -6.17
C PHE A 61 18.55 11.22 -7.10
N LYS A 62 18.73 11.07 -8.41
CA LYS A 62 17.80 11.62 -9.42
C LYS A 62 16.39 11.03 -9.27
N ASN A 63 16.30 9.76 -8.92
CA ASN A 63 15.02 9.10 -8.71
C ASN A 63 14.31 9.53 -7.41
N LEU A 64 15.01 10.10 -6.43
CA LEU A 64 14.39 10.51 -5.16
C LEU A 64 13.47 11.71 -5.34
N SER A 65 13.86 12.70 -6.16
CA SER A 65 13.00 13.84 -6.49
C SER A 65 11.71 13.36 -7.19
N ASP A 66 11.84 12.43 -8.14
CA ASP A 66 10.69 11.86 -8.86
C ASP A 66 9.79 11.06 -7.92
N VAL A 67 10.38 10.31 -6.97
CA VAL A 67 9.63 9.57 -5.94
C VAL A 67 8.85 10.53 -5.04
N MET A 68 9.48 11.60 -4.57
CA MET A 68 8.80 12.61 -3.74
C MET A 68 7.70 13.32 -4.54
N GLY A 69 7.97 13.70 -5.79
CA GLY A 69 6.96 14.26 -6.69
C GLY A 69 5.76 13.33 -6.88
N ASN A 70 6.00 12.04 -7.07
CA ASN A 70 4.95 11.03 -7.17
C ASN A 70 4.11 10.95 -5.87
N LEU A 71 4.75 10.96 -4.69
CA LEU A 71 4.03 10.96 -3.41
C LEU A 71 3.20 12.23 -3.19
N MET A 72 3.65 13.39 -3.68
CA MET A 72 2.92 14.67 -3.59
C MET A 72 1.75 14.75 -4.58
N THR A 73 1.73 13.94 -5.63
CA THR A 73 0.65 13.93 -6.64
C THR A 73 -0.31 12.76 -6.49
N THR A 74 0.09 11.71 -5.74
CA THR A 74 -0.75 10.53 -5.51
C THR A 74 -1.77 10.78 -4.41
N ASN A 75 -3.04 10.52 -4.71
CA ASN A 75 -4.13 10.69 -3.77
C ASN A 75 -4.39 9.46 -2.92
N VAL A 76 -4.56 9.68 -1.62
CA VAL A 76 -5.15 8.76 -0.66
C VAL A 76 -6.62 9.12 -0.51
N LYS A 77 -7.51 8.14 -0.68
CA LYS A 77 -8.96 8.32 -0.50
C LYS A 77 -9.44 7.43 0.64
N TRP A 78 -10.36 7.93 1.45
CA TRP A 78 -10.95 7.14 2.53
C TRP A 78 -12.43 7.44 2.69
N ASP A 79 -13.19 6.44 3.12
CA ASP A 79 -14.61 6.57 3.45
C ASP A 79 -14.73 7.18 4.86
N ILE A 80 -15.55 8.23 5.00
CA ILE A 80 -15.82 8.88 6.29
C ILE A 80 -17.07 8.26 6.94
N GLY A 81 -17.77 7.41 6.21
CA GLY A 81 -19.08 6.90 6.58
C GLY A 81 -20.23 7.86 6.29
N GLY A 82 -21.40 7.31 6.09
CA GLY A 82 -22.58 8.09 5.73
C GLY A 82 -22.58 8.58 4.30
N GLY A 83 -23.46 9.53 4.02
CA GLY A 83 -23.68 10.12 2.71
C GLY A 83 -25.05 10.79 2.65
N CYS A 84 -25.37 11.37 1.50
CA CYS A 84 -26.69 11.96 1.24
C CYS A 84 -27.26 11.48 -0.09
N ARG A 85 -28.57 11.60 -0.27
CA ARG A 85 -29.21 11.42 -1.59
C ARG A 85 -29.44 12.79 -2.22
N GLU A 86 -28.93 12.99 -3.42
CA GLU A 86 -29.15 14.15 -4.22
C GLU A 86 -29.59 13.73 -5.63
N ASN A 87 -30.70 14.25 -6.12
CA ASN A 87 -31.29 13.88 -7.41
C ASN A 87 -31.39 12.36 -7.66
N GLY A 88 -31.76 11.60 -6.61
CA GLY A 88 -31.87 10.13 -6.69
C GLY A 88 -30.56 9.35 -6.61
N THR A 89 -29.42 10.03 -6.64
CA THR A 89 -28.07 9.42 -6.56
C THR A 89 -27.56 9.46 -5.13
N TRP A 90 -26.97 8.34 -4.66
CA TRP A 90 -26.33 8.28 -3.36
C TRP A 90 -24.90 8.83 -3.45
N ILE A 91 -24.63 9.92 -2.71
CA ILE A 91 -23.31 10.54 -2.62
C ILE A 91 -22.67 10.11 -1.28
N LYS A 92 -21.60 9.35 -1.37
CA LYS A 92 -20.83 8.92 -0.18
C LYS A 92 -19.96 10.06 0.34
N ASN A 93 -19.91 10.19 1.67
CA ASN A 93 -18.91 11.06 2.29
C ASN A 93 -17.52 10.44 2.16
N MET A 94 -16.58 11.19 1.60
CA MET A 94 -15.22 10.74 1.41
C MET A 94 -14.20 11.83 1.76
N GLY A 95 -13.06 11.41 2.29
CA GLY A 95 -11.90 12.25 2.45
C GLY A 95 -10.86 11.96 1.37
N MET A 96 -10.10 12.98 1.01
CA MET A 96 -8.97 12.87 0.08
C MET A 96 -7.81 13.72 0.56
N SER A 97 -6.59 13.22 0.34
CA SER A 97 -5.32 13.95 0.56
C SER A 97 -4.25 13.36 -0.35
N THR A 98 -3.19 14.10 -0.60
CA THR A 98 -1.98 13.55 -1.17
C THR A 98 -1.24 12.68 -0.15
N MET A 99 -0.37 11.77 -0.61
CA MET A 99 0.39 10.88 0.28
C MET A 99 1.30 11.65 1.23
N ILE A 100 1.97 12.70 0.73
CA ILE A 100 2.67 13.74 1.51
C ILE A 100 2.23 15.10 1.00
N ALA A 101 2.22 16.10 1.89
CA ALA A 101 1.79 17.45 1.54
C ALA A 101 2.93 18.26 0.94
N SER A 102 4.15 18.14 1.48
CA SER A 102 5.35 18.78 0.96
C SER A 102 6.60 17.95 1.26
N ALA A 103 7.69 18.22 0.53
CA ALA A 103 9.02 17.70 0.81
C ALA A 103 10.11 18.70 0.38
N ILE A 104 11.16 18.80 1.19
CA ILE A 104 12.40 19.50 0.89
C ILE A 104 13.55 18.50 1.02
N ILE A 105 14.47 18.50 0.09
CA ILE A 105 15.68 17.66 0.12
C ILE A 105 16.86 18.61 0.14
N GLU A 106 17.55 18.69 1.28
CA GLU A 106 18.67 19.59 1.52
C GLU A 106 19.71 18.90 2.41
N ASP A 107 20.99 19.04 2.07
CA ASP A 107 22.13 18.51 2.82
C ASP A 107 22.01 17.01 3.22
N GLY A 108 21.46 16.20 2.31
CA GLY A 108 21.27 14.76 2.55
C GLY A 108 20.15 14.40 3.53
N VAL A 109 19.30 15.37 3.87
CA VAL A 109 18.13 15.21 4.73
C VAL A 109 16.86 15.49 3.93
N ILE A 110 15.84 14.67 4.14
CA ILE A 110 14.49 14.90 3.64
C ILE A 110 13.68 15.47 4.80
N VAL A 111 13.12 16.67 4.62
CA VAL A 111 12.11 17.26 5.48
C VAL A 111 10.78 17.14 4.77
N TYR A 112 9.79 16.54 5.41
CA TYR A 112 8.49 16.25 4.78
C TYR A 112 7.35 16.42 5.78
N GLU A 113 6.14 16.60 5.25
CA GLU A 113 4.93 16.74 6.06
C GLU A 113 3.78 15.91 5.49
N PHE A 114 2.88 15.48 6.38
CA PHE A 114 1.56 14.96 6.04
C PHE A 114 0.51 16.05 6.28
N SER A 115 -0.58 16.06 5.50
CA SER A 115 -1.68 16.96 5.83
C SER A 115 -2.26 16.63 7.21
N LYS A 116 -2.71 17.63 7.97
CA LYS A 116 -3.26 17.44 9.32
C LYS A 116 -4.43 16.43 9.37
N ARG A 117 -5.25 16.39 8.31
CA ARG A 117 -6.34 15.41 8.22
C ARG A 117 -5.82 13.99 7.99
N LEU A 118 -4.83 13.84 7.11
CA LEU A 118 -4.22 12.54 6.85
C LEU A 118 -3.45 12.04 8.09
N SER A 119 -2.72 12.90 8.78
CA SER A 119 -2.01 12.56 10.03
C SER A 119 -2.96 11.97 11.08
N LYS A 120 -4.12 12.60 11.30
CA LYS A 120 -5.15 12.08 12.22
C LYS A 120 -5.68 10.72 11.80
N LEU A 121 -5.91 10.51 10.50
CA LEU A 121 -6.34 9.21 9.97
C LEU A 121 -5.27 8.14 10.17
N LEU A 122 -4.01 8.45 9.85
CA LEU A 122 -2.90 7.50 9.92
C LEU A 122 -2.57 7.08 11.36
N TYR A 123 -2.79 7.98 12.32
CA TYR A 123 -2.51 7.74 13.74
C TYR A 123 -3.60 6.98 14.47
N ASN A 124 -4.77 6.73 13.85
CA ASN A 124 -5.90 6.08 14.54
C ASN A 124 -5.54 4.65 14.97
N PRO A 125 -5.48 4.35 16.29
CA PRO A 125 -5.06 3.05 16.80
C PRO A 125 -6.13 1.96 16.68
N GLU A 126 -7.39 2.31 16.43
CA GLU A 126 -8.50 1.34 16.44
C GLU A 126 -8.55 0.46 15.20
N ILE A 127 -8.08 1.00 14.05
CA ILE A 127 -8.15 0.29 12.76
C ILE A 127 -6.78 0.36 12.08
N TYR A 128 -5.81 -0.36 12.59
CA TYR A 128 -4.47 -0.39 12.01
C TYR A 128 -4.05 -1.78 11.55
N GLN A 129 -3.11 -1.79 10.62
CA GLN A 129 -2.41 -2.97 10.15
C GLN A 129 -0.92 -2.82 10.44
N ARG A 130 -0.29 -3.91 10.88
CA ARG A 130 1.17 -3.98 11.01
C ARG A 130 1.78 -4.44 9.70
N ILE A 131 2.66 -3.63 9.15
CA ILE A 131 3.42 -3.94 7.94
C ILE A 131 4.88 -4.10 8.33
N SER A 132 5.43 -5.29 8.10
CA SER A 132 6.86 -5.56 8.31
C SER A 132 7.69 -4.86 7.23
N ILE A 133 8.58 -3.97 7.65
CA ILE A 133 9.50 -3.28 6.76
C ILE A 133 10.53 -4.25 6.15
N ALA A 134 10.93 -5.27 6.91
CA ALA A 134 11.86 -6.29 6.40
C ALA A 134 11.22 -7.10 5.27
N GLN A 135 9.97 -7.52 5.42
CA GLN A 135 9.26 -8.22 4.34
C GLN A 135 9.03 -7.32 3.14
N GLN A 136 8.67 -6.04 3.35
CA GLN A 136 8.50 -5.07 2.28
C GLN A 136 9.72 -4.98 1.35
N LYS A 137 10.95 -5.06 1.89
CA LYS A 137 12.18 -5.01 1.10
C LYS A 137 12.25 -6.10 0.03
N LEU A 138 11.70 -7.27 0.31
CA LEU A 138 11.80 -8.46 -0.54
C LEU A 138 10.95 -8.35 -1.82
N PHE A 139 9.93 -7.50 -1.83
CA PHE A 139 9.06 -7.31 -2.98
C PHE A 139 9.76 -6.57 -4.12
N LYS A 140 9.57 -7.08 -5.34
CA LYS A 140 10.11 -6.53 -6.60
C LYS A 140 9.04 -5.91 -7.48
N SER A 141 7.74 -6.16 -7.20
CA SER A 141 6.60 -5.62 -7.93
C SER A 141 5.74 -4.70 -7.07
N ALA A 142 5.32 -3.57 -7.62
CA ALA A 142 4.42 -2.63 -6.95
C ALA A 142 3.04 -3.25 -6.69
N SER A 143 2.49 -3.98 -7.67
CA SER A 143 1.21 -4.66 -7.52
C SER A 143 1.25 -5.78 -6.50
N SER A 144 2.37 -6.52 -6.42
CA SER A 144 2.55 -7.56 -5.39
C SER A 144 2.60 -6.96 -3.99
N LEU A 145 3.35 -5.88 -3.80
CA LEU A 145 3.39 -5.17 -2.51
C LEU A 145 2.01 -4.62 -2.14
N ALA A 146 1.30 -4.01 -3.10
CA ALA A 146 -0.05 -3.50 -2.90
C ALA A 146 -1.04 -4.62 -2.52
N LEU A 147 -1.00 -5.76 -3.22
CA LEU A 147 -1.85 -6.90 -2.92
C LEU A 147 -1.54 -7.48 -1.52
N TRP A 148 -0.26 -7.64 -1.19
CA TRP A 148 0.16 -8.09 0.13
C TRP A 148 -0.33 -7.16 1.24
N GLU A 149 -0.15 -5.86 1.11
CA GLU A 149 -0.65 -4.86 2.07
C GLU A 149 -2.17 -4.97 2.26
N ASN A 150 -2.93 -5.24 1.20
CA ASN A 150 -4.38 -5.40 1.28
C ASN A 150 -4.81 -6.75 1.88
N CYS A 151 -4.00 -7.80 1.76
CA CYS A 151 -4.32 -9.15 2.25
C CYS A 151 -3.93 -9.38 3.70
N ILE A 152 -2.75 -8.89 4.14
CA ILE A 152 -2.17 -9.26 5.44
C ILE A 152 -3.08 -8.95 6.64
N ARG A 153 -3.93 -7.95 6.55
CA ARG A 153 -4.90 -7.61 7.61
C ARG A 153 -5.97 -8.69 7.85
N TYR A 154 -6.13 -9.60 6.90
CA TYR A 154 -7.13 -10.65 6.98
C TYR A 154 -6.59 -11.99 7.48
N VAL A 155 -5.35 -12.03 7.97
CA VAL A 155 -4.75 -13.26 8.52
C VAL A 155 -5.63 -13.89 9.60
N GLY A 156 -6.18 -13.08 10.52
CA GLY A 156 -7.09 -13.58 11.57
C GLY A 156 -8.50 -13.94 11.10
N VAL A 157 -8.90 -13.43 9.92
CA VAL A 157 -10.25 -13.66 9.34
C VAL A 157 -10.21 -14.80 8.32
N GLY A 158 -9.06 -15.03 7.69
CA GLY A 158 -8.84 -16.09 6.69
C GLY A 158 -9.24 -15.72 5.26
N SER A 159 -9.90 -14.58 5.03
CA SER A 159 -10.36 -14.18 3.69
C SER A 159 -10.58 -12.67 3.57
N THR A 160 -10.27 -12.10 2.40
CA THR A 160 -10.58 -10.70 2.08
C THR A 160 -12.08 -10.47 1.81
N GLY A 161 -12.85 -11.53 1.65
CA GLY A 161 -14.15 -11.44 1.02
C GLY A 161 -14.06 -11.17 -0.50
N LEU A 162 -15.21 -11.06 -1.15
CA LEU A 162 -15.32 -10.75 -2.57
C LEU A 162 -15.38 -9.24 -2.77
N THR A 163 -14.49 -8.72 -3.60
CA THR A 163 -14.42 -7.30 -3.99
C THR A 163 -14.56 -7.21 -5.52
N GLU A 164 -15.16 -6.15 -6.02
CA GLU A 164 -15.32 -5.92 -7.45
C GLU A 164 -13.97 -5.90 -8.18
N LEU A 165 -13.95 -6.42 -9.40
CA LEU A 165 -12.75 -6.49 -10.22
C LEU A 165 -12.13 -5.11 -10.45
N GLN A 166 -12.97 -4.11 -10.65
CA GLN A 166 -12.53 -2.73 -10.87
C GLN A 166 -11.82 -2.14 -9.66
N GLU A 167 -12.32 -2.40 -8.44
CA GLU A 167 -11.66 -1.95 -7.21
C GLU A 167 -10.26 -2.56 -7.06
N TRP A 168 -10.11 -3.86 -7.38
CA TRP A 168 -8.78 -4.49 -7.37
C TRP A 168 -7.83 -3.91 -8.41
N ARG A 169 -8.31 -3.55 -9.61
CA ARG A 169 -7.48 -2.87 -10.61
C ARG A 169 -6.94 -1.54 -10.07
N GLU A 170 -7.79 -0.75 -9.45
CA GLU A 170 -7.41 0.53 -8.85
C GLU A 170 -6.41 0.34 -7.71
N LEU A 171 -6.65 -0.60 -6.79
CA LEU A 171 -5.78 -0.89 -5.66
C LEU A 171 -4.39 -1.39 -6.09
N LEU A 172 -4.31 -2.14 -7.19
CA LEU A 172 -3.07 -2.72 -7.69
C LEU A 172 -2.36 -1.86 -8.74
N GLY A 173 -2.90 -0.67 -9.04
CA GLY A 173 -2.34 0.24 -10.06
C GLY A 173 -2.49 -0.27 -11.50
N ALA A 174 -3.41 -1.21 -11.75
CA ALA A 174 -3.65 -1.81 -13.06
C ALA A 174 -4.73 -1.04 -13.83
N THR A 175 -4.55 0.28 -13.99
CA THR A 175 -5.55 1.19 -14.59
C THR A 175 -5.47 1.30 -16.10
N SER A 176 -4.45 0.73 -16.74
CA SER A 176 -4.33 0.68 -18.20
C SER A 176 -5.45 -0.16 -18.83
N LYS A 177 -5.94 0.29 -19.98
CA LYS A 177 -6.94 -0.44 -20.81
C LYS A 177 -6.52 -1.88 -21.14
N THR A 178 -5.22 -2.17 -21.14
CA THR A 178 -4.69 -3.54 -21.33
C THR A 178 -5.27 -4.52 -20.30
N TYR A 179 -5.60 -4.05 -19.11
CA TYR A 179 -6.11 -4.86 -18.00
C TYR A 179 -7.64 -4.88 -17.90
N ASP A 180 -8.37 -4.29 -18.84
CA ASP A 180 -9.85 -4.29 -18.84
C ASP A 180 -10.39 -5.71 -18.96
N GLN A 181 -9.70 -6.58 -19.70
CA GLN A 181 -10.03 -7.98 -19.75
C GLN A 181 -9.45 -8.74 -18.57
N TYR A 182 -10.29 -9.50 -17.88
CA TYR A 182 -9.87 -10.33 -16.75
C TYR A 182 -8.69 -11.24 -17.08
N LYS A 183 -8.65 -11.82 -18.29
CA LYS A 183 -7.57 -12.70 -18.74
C LYS A 183 -6.19 -12.04 -18.60
N ASP A 184 -6.08 -10.80 -19.07
CA ASP A 184 -4.80 -10.06 -19.04
C ASP A 184 -4.49 -9.54 -17.65
N PHE A 185 -5.48 -9.03 -16.93
CA PHE A 185 -5.32 -8.65 -15.51
C PHE A 185 -4.85 -9.83 -14.65
N ASN A 186 -5.46 -11.01 -14.82
CA ASN A 186 -5.05 -12.21 -14.11
C ASN A 186 -3.64 -12.67 -14.49
N LYS A 187 -3.33 -12.67 -15.80
CA LYS A 187 -2.04 -13.16 -16.32
C LYS A 187 -0.87 -12.28 -15.87
N PHE A 188 -1.04 -10.96 -15.96
CA PHE A 188 0.08 -10.03 -15.79
C PHE A 188 0.15 -9.39 -14.39
N ILE A 189 -0.96 -9.36 -13.64
CA ILE A 189 -1.03 -8.72 -12.32
C ILE A 189 -1.31 -9.74 -11.22
N ILE A 190 -2.46 -10.43 -11.23
CA ILE A 190 -2.89 -11.28 -10.10
C ILE A 190 -1.96 -12.48 -9.91
N ASN A 191 -1.78 -13.31 -10.94
CA ASN A 191 -0.97 -14.52 -10.81
C ASN A 191 0.49 -14.24 -10.44
N PRO A 192 1.21 -13.28 -11.06
CA PRO A 192 2.56 -12.92 -10.63
C PRO A 192 2.61 -12.41 -9.19
N SER A 193 1.63 -11.58 -8.79
CA SER A 193 1.56 -11.03 -7.43
C SER A 193 1.33 -12.13 -6.38
N VAL A 194 0.40 -13.05 -6.63
CA VAL A 194 0.17 -14.21 -5.73
C VAL A 194 1.43 -15.06 -5.59
N LYS A 195 2.12 -15.37 -6.69
CA LYS A 195 3.36 -16.14 -6.67
C LYS A 195 4.45 -15.44 -5.86
N GLU A 196 4.61 -14.12 -6.03
CA GLU A 196 5.62 -13.36 -5.30
C GLU A 196 5.29 -13.31 -3.81
N ILE A 197 4.04 -12.99 -3.43
CA ILE A 197 3.59 -12.96 -2.04
C ILE A 197 3.84 -14.31 -1.37
N ASN A 198 3.41 -15.40 -2.01
CA ASN A 198 3.56 -16.75 -1.48
C ASN A 198 5.03 -17.18 -1.39
N LYS A 199 5.95 -16.55 -2.13
CA LYS A 199 7.38 -16.81 -2.05
C LYS A 199 8.08 -16.02 -0.93
N VAL A 200 7.80 -14.70 -0.82
CA VAL A 200 8.64 -13.79 -0.03
C VAL A 200 8.02 -13.34 1.29
N SER A 201 6.71 -13.53 1.49
CA SER A 201 6.04 -13.04 2.70
C SER A 201 5.68 -14.15 3.69
N SER A 202 5.28 -13.73 4.89
CA SER A 202 4.83 -14.62 5.97
C SER A 202 3.41 -15.16 5.78
N ILE A 203 2.71 -14.74 4.72
CA ILE A 203 1.36 -15.23 4.42
C ILE A 203 1.34 -16.02 3.12
N GLU A 204 0.35 -16.90 3.01
CA GLU A 204 -0.04 -17.56 1.77
C GLU A 204 -1.43 -17.08 1.38
N ILE A 205 -1.60 -16.75 0.10
CA ILE A 205 -2.88 -16.32 -0.44
C ILE A 205 -3.26 -17.16 -1.66
N GLN A 206 -4.57 -17.38 -1.84
CA GLN A 206 -5.12 -18.04 -3.02
C GLN A 206 -6.35 -17.26 -3.51
N PRO A 207 -6.44 -16.94 -4.81
CA PRO A 207 -7.58 -16.22 -5.35
C PRO A 207 -8.81 -17.13 -5.47
N PHE A 208 -9.99 -16.57 -5.21
CA PHE A 208 -11.27 -17.16 -5.52
C PHE A 208 -12.17 -16.12 -6.20
N PHE A 209 -13.19 -16.58 -6.95
CA PHE A 209 -13.87 -15.73 -7.90
C PHE A 209 -15.38 -15.90 -7.84
N LYS A 210 -16.11 -14.80 -8.12
CA LYS A 210 -17.54 -14.83 -8.42
C LYS A 210 -17.75 -14.51 -9.90
N LYS A 211 -18.59 -15.28 -10.56
CA LYS A 211 -18.98 -15.11 -11.97
C LYS A 211 -20.41 -14.58 -12.07
N SER A 212 -20.66 -13.78 -13.11
CA SER A 212 -21.99 -13.47 -13.61
C SER A 212 -22.04 -13.92 -15.08
N GLY A 213 -22.76 -15.00 -15.34
CA GLY A 213 -22.67 -15.70 -16.62
C GLY A 213 -21.24 -16.20 -16.90
N ARG A 214 -20.67 -15.79 -18.03
CA ARG A 214 -19.30 -16.15 -18.43
C ARG A 214 -18.22 -15.21 -17.92
N LYS A 215 -18.60 -14.07 -17.31
CA LYS A 215 -17.65 -13.02 -16.86
C LYS A 215 -17.35 -13.16 -15.39
N ILE A 216 -16.07 -13.03 -15.00
CA ILE A 216 -15.65 -12.84 -13.61
C ILE A 216 -15.92 -11.39 -13.24
N THR A 217 -16.66 -11.17 -12.16
CA THR A 217 -17.05 -9.84 -11.68
C THR A 217 -16.38 -9.46 -10.37
N HIS A 218 -16.07 -10.44 -9.53
CA HIS A 218 -15.44 -10.21 -8.22
C HIS A 218 -14.30 -11.20 -8.03
N ILE A 219 -13.28 -10.75 -7.27
CA ILE A 219 -12.17 -11.57 -6.79
C ILE A 219 -12.08 -11.40 -5.27
N GLY A 220 -11.78 -12.48 -4.59
CA GLY A 220 -11.34 -12.50 -3.20
C GLY A 220 -10.07 -13.32 -3.06
N PHE A 221 -9.45 -13.24 -1.90
CA PHE A 221 -8.27 -14.04 -1.57
C PHE A 221 -8.47 -14.72 -0.23
N THR A 222 -8.22 -16.02 -0.15
CA THR A 222 -7.95 -16.67 1.14
C THR A 222 -6.63 -16.17 1.66
N VAL A 223 -6.49 -16.05 2.98
CA VAL A 223 -5.27 -15.53 3.61
C VAL A 223 -4.92 -16.39 4.80
N VAL A 224 -3.78 -17.04 4.74
CA VAL A 224 -3.31 -17.95 5.79
C VAL A 224 -1.92 -17.50 6.25
N GLN A 225 -1.70 -17.45 7.57
CA GLN A 225 -0.36 -17.25 8.13
C GLN A 225 0.45 -18.53 7.90
N LYS A 226 1.63 -18.41 7.31
CA LYS A 226 2.55 -19.52 7.23
C LYS A 226 3.09 -19.87 8.62
N GLU A 227 3.15 -21.14 8.94
CA GLU A 227 3.90 -21.59 10.12
C GLU A 227 5.34 -21.12 10.00
N GLN A 228 5.91 -20.64 11.11
CA GLN A 228 7.31 -20.19 11.16
C GLN A 228 8.24 -21.39 10.93
N ARG A 229 8.38 -21.81 9.68
CA ARG A 229 9.61 -22.48 9.26
C ARG A 229 10.69 -21.41 9.32
N GLN A 230 11.68 -21.60 10.18
CA GLN A 230 12.90 -20.80 10.21
C GLN A 230 13.30 -20.48 8.77
N LEU A 231 13.16 -19.19 8.40
CA LEU A 231 13.75 -18.68 7.18
C LEU A 231 15.26 -18.86 7.37
N ALA A 232 15.81 -19.92 6.81
CA ALA A 232 17.24 -20.09 6.70
C ALA A 232 17.76 -18.87 5.94
N ILE A 233 18.46 -18.01 6.63
CA ILE A 233 19.23 -16.92 6.05
C ILE A 233 20.34 -17.64 5.29
N PRO A 234 20.45 -17.54 3.96
CA PRO A 234 21.64 -18.02 3.27
C PRO A 234 22.81 -17.17 3.77
N GLU A 235 23.86 -17.84 4.25
CA GLU A 235 25.15 -17.26 4.61
C GLU A 235 25.77 -16.48 3.42
#